data_f2995faab5bb50e6519c5f7bd670eacc
#
_entry.id   f2995faab5bb50e6519c5f7bd670eacc
#
_cell.length_a   1.000
_cell.length_b   1.000
_cell.length_c   1.000
_cell.angle_alpha   90.00
_cell.angle_beta   90.00
_cell.angle_gamma   90.00
#
_symmetry.space_group_name_H-M   'P 1'
#
loop_
_entity.id
_entity.type
_entity.pdbx_description
1 polymer ?
#
loop_
_entity_poly.entity_id
_entity_poly.type
_entity_poly.pdbx_seq_one_letter_code
_entity_poly.pdbx_strand_id
1 'polypeptide(L)'
;MSRSRHGPTANLRELPALLELSQMLGSARGFRAALDGALAILRESYGGSVVTAALVDEATGELKLEASAGLPPGRRPAVKLRQGEGITGRVVASGKAVVVPQVTREPLLRTPHEVLPVSAAARHELSFVSVPLALDGRTVGALGLALPYDPARDFARTTSFLKVVASLLGQAMHVGRLIEAEHESLLDENLKLKRELKGRYDLKNIVGHSGPMKELYEQVAQVAPRDATVLIRGESGTGKELVAHALHYNSPRAGKPFVRVSCAALPESLIESELFGYEPGAFTDARTQKKGRFELADKGTLFLDEVGDLSAATQVKLLRVLQEREFERLGGTHSVSVDIRLVAATNRDLEAAMAKGKFREDLFYRLNVFTIFMPPLRDRRPDIPLLADHFVEKYATRHRKDVRRVSTPAIDVLMSYHWPGNVRELENCIERAVLVCDGGVLHAHHLPPTLQTAEVSGTLPRQSLGAAVEAYEKDLLLDSLKIARGNRARAARLLQTTERIFSYRLKRYGIEAARFRP
;
A
#
# COMPACT_ATOMS: atom_id res chain seq x y z
N MET A 1 -43.95 -66.89 14.16
CA MET A 1 -43.34 -65.86 15.00
C MET A 1 -41.89 -65.73 14.61
N SER A 2 -41.59 -64.77 13.76
CA SER A 2 -40.18 -64.38 13.46
C SER A 2 -40.16 -62.88 13.44
N ARG A 3 -39.63 -62.26 14.53
CA ARG A 3 -39.41 -60.84 14.70
C ARG A 3 -38.16 -60.47 13.90
N SER A 4 -38.37 -59.75 12.80
CA SER A 4 -37.29 -59.10 12.08
C SER A 4 -36.64 -58.02 12.97
N ARG A 5 -35.42 -58.26 13.38
CA ARG A 5 -34.50 -57.23 13.99
C ARG A 5 -34.04 -56.32 12.89
N HIS A 6 -34.64 -55.13 12.73
CA HIS A 6 -34.05 -54.01 12.08
C HIS A 6 -33.56 -53.08 13.17
N GLY A 7 -32.28 -53.17 13.48
CA GLY A 7 -31.61 -52.42 14.52
C GLY A 7 -31.06 -51.06 14.02
N PRO A 8 -30.59 -50.25 14.93
CA PRO A 8 -30.29 -48.80 14.76
C PRO A 8 -28.93 -48.53 14.11
N THR A 9 -28.54 -49.29 13.07
CA THR A 9 -27.19 -49.16 12.47
C THR A 9 -27.01 -47.95 11.52
N ALA A 10 -28.11 -47.31 11.09
CA ALA A 10 -28.05 -46.13 10.22
C ALA A 10 -27.66 -44.83 10.95
N ASN A 11 -27.90 -44.73 12.26
CA ASN A 11 -27.57 -43.55 13.08
C ASN A 11 -26.05 -43.33 13.23
N LEU A 12 -25.24 -44.36 13.09
CA LEU A 12 -23.80 -44.34 13.34
C LEU A 12 -22.96 -43.77 12.18
N ARG A 13 -23.53 -43.61 10.95
CA ARG A 13 -22.77 -43.14 9.78
C ARG A 13 -22.89 -41.65 9.50
N GLU A 14 -24.00 -41.01 9.86
CA GLU A 14 -24.23 -39.59 9.55
C GLU A 14 -23.41 -38.64 10.44
N LEU A 15 -23.26 -38.95 11.73
CA LEU A 15 -22.51 -38.12 12.66
C LEU A 15 -20.99 -38.08 12.36
N PRO A 16 -20.34 -39.24 12.10
CA PRO A 16 -18.94 -39.23 11.62
C PRO A 16 -18.78 -38.48 10.31
N ALA A 17 -19.70 -38.63 9.35
CA ALA A 17 -19.65 -37.92 8.08
C ALA A 17 -19.77 -36.39 8.27
N LEU A 18 -20.63 -35.90 9.17
CA LEU A 18 -20.73 -34.48 9.49
C LEU A 18 -19.45 -33.93 10.14
N LEU A 19 -18.82 -34.71 11.03
CA LEU A 19 -17.55 -34.30 11.66
C LEU A 19 -16.43 -34.20 10.62
N GLU A 20 -16.33 -35.20 9.74
CA GLU A 20 -15.36 -35.26 8.67
C GLU A 20 -15.57 -34.10 7.67
N LEU A 21 -16.82 -33.82 7.29
CA LEU A 21 -17.19 -32.65 6.48
C LEU A 21 -16.78 -31.34 7.13
N SER A 22 -17.07 -31.18 8.43
CA SER A 22 -16.72 -29.96 9.15
C SER A 22 -15.20 -29.72 9.22
N GLN A 23 -14.43 -30.76 9.49
CA GLN A 23 -12.95 -30.69 9.52
C GLN A 23 -12.38 -30.40 8.13
N MET A 24 -12.91 -31.07 7.10
CA MET A 24 -12.47 -30.85 5.72
C MET A 24 -12.79 -29.43 5.25
N LEU A 25 -13.99 -28.89 5.53
CA LEU A 25 -14.38 -27.53 5.17
C LEU A 25 -13.50 -26.50 5.86
N GLY A 26 -13.07 -26.73 7.11
CA GLY A 26 -12.15 -25.86 7.86
C GLY A 26 -10.71 -25.89 7.35
N SER A 27 -10.28 -26.96 6.68
CA SER A 27 -8.90 -27.14 6.18
C SER A 27 -8.75 -26.94 4.67
N ALA A 28 -9.86 -26.89 3.91
CA ALA A 28 -9.83 -26.79 2.46
C ALA A 28 -9.26 -25.45 1.97
N ARG A 29 -8.34 -25.53 1.02
CA ARG A 29 -7.79 -24.35 0.33
C ARG A 29 -8.71 -23.94 -0.83
N GLY A 30 -9.80 -23.26 -0.51
CA GLY A 30 -10.76 -22.74 -1.48
C GLY A 30 -12.04 -23.58 -1.59
N PHE A 31 -13.13 -22.90 -2.03
CA PHE A 31 -14.48 -23.47 -2.09
C PHE A 31 -14.58 -24.71 -2.98
N ARG A 32 -13.89 -24.74 -4.12
CA ARG A 32 -13.96 -25.88 -5.06
C ARG A 32 -13.39 -27.16 -4.45
N ALA A 33 -12.26 -27.08 -3.76
CA ALA A 33 -11.69 -28.23 -3.05
C ALA A 33 -12.61 -28.71 -1.92
N ALA A 34 -13.25 -27.76 -1.21
CA ALA A 34 -14.23 -28.04 -0.18
C ALA A 34 -15.48 -28.77 -0.76
N LEU A 35 -15.95 -28.32 -1.91
CA LEU A 35 -17.10 -28.92 -2.58
C LEU A 35 -16.81 -30.35 -3.07
N ASP A 36 -15.70 -30.56 -3.78
CA ASP A 36 -15.29 -31.88 -4.28
C ASP A 36 -15.13 -32.88 -3.12
N GLY A 37 -14.49 -32.47 -2.01
CA GLY A 37 -14.33 -33.27 -0.81
C GLY A 37 -15.67 -33.63 -0.15
N ALA A 38 -16.57 -32.65 -0.02
CA ALA A 38 -17.92 -32.90 0.54
C ALA A 38 -18.73 -33.89 -0.28
N LEU A 39 -18.67 -33.77 -1.62
CA LEU A 39 -19.37 -34.74 -2.48
C LEU A 39 -18.79 -36.16 -2.37
N ALA A 40 -17.47 -36.28 -2.19
CA ALA A 40 -16.83 -37.59 -1.98
C ALA A 40 -17.26 -38.24 -0.67
N ILE A 41 -17.28 -37.49 0.44
CA ILE A 41 -17.74 -37.97 1.76
C ILE A 41 -19.23 -38.39 1.70
N LEU A 42 -20.08 -37.56 1.07
CA LEU A 42 -21.50 -37.91 0.88
C LEU A 42 -21.69 -39.20 0.09
N ARG A 43 -20.95 -39.39 -0.98
CA ARG A 43 -20.99 -40.58 -1.80
C ARG A 43 -20.63 -41.83 -1.00
N GLU A 44 -19.57 -41.76 -0.21
CA GLU A 44 -19.08 -42.86 0.60
C GLU A 44 -20.05 -43.19 1.72
N SER A 45 -20.57 -42.18 2.43
CA SER A 45 -21.48 -42.34 3.57
C SER A 45 -22.82 -43.00 3.22
N TYR A 46 -23.34 -42.71 2.02
CA TYR A 46 -24.65 -43.23 1.58
C TYR A 46 -24.54 -44.39 0.59
N GLY A 47 -23.34 -44.82 0.21
CA GLY A 47 -23.16 -45.80 -0.87
C GLY A 47 -23.83 -45.32 -2.16
N GLY A 48 -23.91 -44.01 -2.33
CA GLY A 48 -24.61 -43.35 -3.43
C GLY A 48 -23.93 -43.61 -4.76
N SER A 49 -24.74 -43.73 -5.81
CA SER A 49 -24.20 -43.88 -7.15
C SER A 49 -23.62 -42.59 -7.68
N VAL A 50 -24.28 -41.46 -7.43
CA VAL A 50 -23.88 -40.15 -7.92
C VAL A 50 -24.31 -39.05 -6.95
N VAL A 51 -23.39 -38.15 -6.64
CA VAL A 51 -23.66 -36.89 -5.92
C VAL A 51 -23.28 -35.72 -6.82
N THR A 52 -24.12 -34.70 -6.87
CA THR A 52 -23.95 -33.56 -7.76
C THR A 52 -24.18 -32.26 -7.02
N ALA A 53 -23.41 -31.24 -7.35
CA ALA A 53 -23.65 -29.84 -6.95
C ALA A 53 -23.76 -28.97 -8.18
N ALA A 54 -24.89 -28.31 -8.35
CA ALA A 54 -25.16 -27.38 -9.42
C ALA A 54 -25.32 -25.98 -8.83
N LEU A 55 -24.65 -25.01 -9.41
CA LEU A 55 -24.71 -23.59 -9.01
C LEU A 55 -25.30 -22.74 -10.13
N VAL A 56 -25.96 -21.65 -9.75
CA VAL A 56 -26.45 -20.63 -10.67
C VAL A 56 -25.29 -19.76 -11.07
N ASP A 57 -25.04 -19.65 -12.35
CA ASP A 57 -24.13 -18.67 -12.92
C ASP A 57 -24.80 -17.28 -12.86
N GLU A 58 -24.22 -16.36 -12.09
CA GLU A 58 -24.79 -15.03 -11.87
C GLU A 58 -24.91 -14.19 -13.15
N ALA A 59 -24.04 -14.43 -14.15
CA ALA A 59 -24.02 -13.67 -15.40
C ALA A 59 -25.12 -14.14 -16.37
N THR A 60 -25.42 -15.46 -16.40
CA THR A 60 -26.34 -16.05 -17.37
C THR A 60 -27.67 -16.49 -16.78
N GLY A 61 -27.74 -16.63 -15.45
CA GLY A 61 -28.90 -17.21 -14.75
C GLY A 61 -29.09 -18.71 -14.99
N GLU A 62 -28.16 -19.36 -15.68
CA GLU A 62 -28.18 -20.79 -15.97
C GLU A 62 -27.55 -21.60 -14.82
N LEU A 63 -28.07 -22.79 -14.59
CA LEU A 63 -27.49 -23.76 -13.66
C LEU A 63 -26.35 -24.51 -14.35
N LYS A 64 -25.16 -24.48 -13.76
CA LYS A 64 -23.97 -25.22 -14.17
C LYS A 64 -23.65 -26.31 -13.16
N LEU A 65 -23.25 -27.48 -13.63
CA LEU A 65 -22.72 -28.53 -12.77
C LEU A 65 -21.32 -28.16 -12.33
N GLU A 66 -21.18 -27.70 -11.09
CA GLU A 66 -19.90 -27.25 -10.55
C GLU A 66 -19.01 -28.43 -10.12
N ALA A 67 -19.60 -29.40 -9.42
CA ALA A 67 -18.90 -30.59 -8.96
C ALA A 67 -19.76 -31.82 -9.00
N SER A 68 -19.13 -33.00 -9.11
CA SER A 68 -19.84 -34.31 -9.06
C SER A 68 -18.91 -35.40 -8.56
N ALA A 69 -19.45 -36.32 -7.78
CA ALA A 69 -18.79 -37.56 -7.37
C ALA A 69 -19.57 -38.78 -7.89
N GLY A 70 -18.84 -39.81 -8.40
CA GLY A 70 -19.43 -41.01 -8.94
C GLY A 70 -19.71 -40.99 -10.46
N LEU A 71 -19.36 -39.91 -11.15
CA LEU A 71 -19.40 -39.84 -12.61
C LEU A 71 -18.11 -40.40 -13.24
N PRO A 72 -18.19 -41.09 -14.40
CA PRO A 72 -16.98 -41.49 -15.13
C PRO A 72 -16.12 -40.30 -15.51
N PRO A 73 -14.78 -40.40 -15.41
CA PRO A 73 -13.87 -39.33 -15.85
C PRO A 73 -14.09 -39.04 -17.35
N GLY A 74 -14.21 -37.76 -17.70
CA GLY A 74 -14.45 -37.29 -19.06
C GLY A 74 -15.92 -37.08 -19.47
N ARG A 75 -16.87 -37.51 -18.67
CA ARG A 75 -18.32 -37.25 -18.85
C ARG A 75 -18.83 -36.21 -17.82
N ARG A 76 -18.30 -34.99 -17.84
CA ARG A 76 -19.03 -33.85 -17.28
C ARG A 76 -20.02 -33.39 -18.34
N PRO A 77 -21.32 -33.71 -18.25
CA PRO A 77 -22.25 -33.14 -19.20
C PRO A 77 -22.20 -31.62 -19.05
N ALA A 78 -22.10 -30.92 -20.14
CA ALA A 78 -22.35 -29.48 -20.19
C ALA A 78 -23.87 -29.27 -20.01
N VAL A 79 -24.35 -29.56 -18.82
CA VAL A 79 -25.79 -29.46 -18.50
C VAL A 79 -26.05 -27.98 -18.22
N LYS A 80 -26.72 -27.33 -19.14
CA LYS A 80 -27.28 -26.01 -19.00
C LYS A 80 -28.76 -26.15 -18.70
N LEU A 81 -29.14 -26.02 -17.43
CA LEU A 81 -30.52 -25.99 -16.98
C LEU A 81 -30.93 -24.56 -16.66
N ARG A 82 -32.15 -24.19 -16.97
CA ARG A 82 -32.73 -22.93 -16.50
C ARG A 82 -33.39 -23.11 -15.15
N GLN A 83 -33.51 -22.06 -14.37
CA GLN A 83 -34.29 -22.08 -13.15
C GLN A 83 -35.73 -22.49 -13.46
N GLY A 84 -36.26 -23.48 -12.71
CA GLY A 84 -37.57 -24.07 -12.96
C GLY A 84 -37.55 -25.28 -13.90
N GLU A 85 -36.49 -25.57 -14.61
CA GLU A 85 -36.35 -26.68 -15.54
C GLU A 85 -35.82 -27.93 -14.84
N GLY A 86 -36.48 -29.08 -15.01
CA GLY A 86 -36.13 -30.32 -14.34
C GLY A 86 -36.30 -30.25 -12.82
N ILE A 87 -35.79 -31.26 -12.10
CA ILE A 87 -35.89 -31.33 -10.64
C ILE A 87 -34.91 -30.31 -10.01
N THR A 88 -33.68 -30.29 -10.47
CA THR A 88 -32.65 -29.39 -9.95
C THR A 88 -33.04 -27.93 -10.14
N GLY A 89 -33.55 -27.53 -11.33
CA GLY A 89 -34.04 -26.18 -11.58
C GLY A 89 -35.25 -25.78 -10.73
N ARG A 90 -36.17 -26.73 -10.46
CA ARG A 90 -37.31 -26.50 -9.54
C ARG A 90 -36.88 -26.31 -8.09
N VAL A 91 -35.90 -27.09 -7.61
CA VAL A 91 -35.32 -26.91 -6.27
C VAL A 91 -34.75 -25.52 -6.12
N VAL A 92 -34.04 -25.05 -7.14
CA VAL A 92 -33.45 -23.68 -7.12
C VAL A 92 -34.55 -22.63 -7.17
N ALA A 93 -35.56 -22.78 -8.04
CA ALA A 93 -36.62 -21.78 -8.19
C ALA A 93 -37.55 -21.71 -6.96
N SER A 94 -37.84 -22.88 -6.31
CA SER A 94 -38.76 -22.94 -5.18
C SER A 94 -38.11 -22.82 -3.81
N GLY A 95 -36.79 -23.03 -3.71
CA GLY A 95 -36.06 -23.12 -2.43
C GLY A 95 -36.48 -24.34 -1.58
N LYS A 96 -37.21 -25.33 -2.16
CA LYS A 96 -37.71 -26.48 -1.46
C LYS A 96 -37.03 -27.77 -1.93
N ALA A 97 -36.76 -28.66 -1.00
CA ALA A 97 -36.22 -29.97 -1.33
C ALA A 97 -37.23 -30.80 -2.12
N VAL A 98 -36.75 -31.58 -3.07
CA VAL A 98 -37.55 -32.51 -3.87
C VAL A 98 -37.01 -33.93 -3.67
N VAL A 99 -37.90 -34.86 -3.43
CA VAL A 99 -37.61 -36.29 -3.27
C VAL A 99 -38.33 -37.07 -4.37
N VAL A 100 -37.58 -37.87 -5.10
CA VAL A 100 -38.11 -38.80 -6.12
C VAL A 100 -37.83 -40.23 -5.67
N PRO A 101 -38.81 -40.92 -5.10
CA PRO A 101 -38.60 -42.28 -4.59
C PRO A 101 -38.16 -43.27 -5.67
N GLN A 102 -38.66 -43.11 -6.90
CA GLN A 102 -38.28 -43.98 -8.02
C GLN A 102 -38.14 -43.14 -9.29
N VAL A 103 -36.92 -43.02 -9.79
CA VAL A 103 -36.56 -42.16 -10.93
C VAL A 103 -37.35 -42.46 -12.20
N THR A 104 -37.66 -43.72 -12.45
CA THR A 104 -38.42 -44.17 -13.65
C THR A 104 -39.86 -43.74 -13.69
N ARG A 105 -40.46 -43.42 -12.55
CA ARG A 105 -41.87 -42.98 -12.44
C ARG A 105 -42.02 -41.47 -12.54
N GLU A 106 -40.90 -40.72 -12.54
CA GLU A 106 -40.92 -39.27 -12.56
C GLU A 106 -40.75 -38.72 -13.99
N PRO A 107 -41.78 -38.11 -14.58
CA PRO A 107 -41.71 -37.57 -15.95
C PRO A 107 -40.65 -36.50 -16.15
N LEU A 108 -40.36 -35.73 -15.10
CA LEU A 108 -39.40 -34.62 -15.14
C LEU A 108 -37.96 -35.08 -15.30
N LEU A 109 -37.63 -36.30 -14.96
CA LEU A 109 -36.30 -36.92 -15.13
C LEU A 109 -36.10 -37.56 -16.52
N ARG A 110 -37.11 -37.49 -17.38
CA ARG A 110 -37.03 -38.02 -18.77
C ARG A 110 -36.42 -37.06 -19.77
N THR A 111 -36.19 -35.82 -19.38
CA THR A 111 -35.55 -34.81 -20.26
C THR A 111 -34.05 -35.08 -20.41
N PRO A 112 -33.47 -34.90 -21.64
CA PRO A 112 -32.05 -35.16 -21.91
C PRO A 112 -31.07 -34.25 -21.12
N HIS A 113 -31.59 -33.24 -20.46
CA HIS A 113 -30.82 -32.18 -19.82
C HIS A 113 -30.67 -32.33 -18.31
N GLU A 114 -31.13 -33.44 -17.72
CA GLU A 114 -31.03 -33.60 -16.28
C GLU A 114 -29.70 -34.21 -15.82
N VAL A 115 -29.24 -33.73 -14.65
CA VAL A 115 -27.93 -33.98 -14.04
C VAL A 115 -27.74 -35.44 -13.56
N LEU A 116 -28.48 -36.41 -14.08
CA LEU A 116 -28.29 -37.84 -13.80
C LEU A 116 -27.70 -38.55 -15.03
N PRO A 117 -26.38 -38.51 -15.22
CA PRO A 117 -25.72 -39.24 -16.30
C PRO A 117 -25.59 -40.73 -15.98
N VAL A 118 -26.73 -41.38 -15.75
CA VAL A 118 -26.82 -42.83 -15.56
C VAL A 118 -27.41 -43.44 -16.83
N SER A 119 -26.90 -44.60 -17.22
CA SER A 119 -27.47 -45.34 -18.35
C SER A 119 -28.97 -45.60 -18.15
N ALA A 120 -29.75 -45.66 -19.23
CA ALA A 120 -31.18 -45.88 -19.15
C ALA A 120 -31.54 -47.15 -18.34
N ALA A 121 -30.71 -48.20 -18.42
CA ALA A 121 -30.90 -49.46 -17.65
C ALA A 121 -30.67 -49.26 -16.14
N ALA A 122 -29.73 -48.42 -15.72
CA ALA A 122 -29.44 -48.17 -14.31
C ALA A 122 -30.45 -47.21 -13.64
N ARG A 123 -31.26 -46.48 -14.41
CA ARG A 123 -32.28 -45.55 -13.86
C ARG A 123 -33.41 -46.29 -13.14
N HIS A 124 -33.69 -47.55 -13.49
CA HIS A 124 -34.76 -48.33 -12.89
C HIS A 124 -34.57 -48.64 -11.40
N GLU A 125 -33.34 -48.54 -10.91
CA GLU A 125 -32.96 -48.91 -9.55
C GLU A 125 -32.52 -47.70 -8.69
N LEU A 126 -32.91 -46.47 -9.06
CA LEU A 126 -32.46 -45.27 -8.36
C LEU A 126 -33.60 -44.45 -7.76
N SER A 127 -33.32 -43.91 -6.57
CA SER A 127 -34.03 -42.80 -5.95
C SER A 127 -33.19 -41.55 -6.07
N PHE A 128 -33.82 -40.36 -6.13
CA PHE A 128 -33.12 -39.10 -6.20
C PHE A 128 -33.63 -38.09 -5.16
N VAL A 129 -32.73 -37.49 -4.41
CA VAL A 129 -33.01 -36.42 -3.45
C VAL A 129 -32.22 -35.17 -3.84
N SER A 130 -32.89 -34.04 -3.97
CA SER A 130 -32.26 -32.76 -4.26
C SER A 130 -32.70 -31.73 -3.22
N VAL A 131 -31.70 -31.00 -2.67
CA VAL A 131 -31.91 -29.95 -1.66
C VAL A 131 -31.31 -28.64 -2.13
N PRO A 132 -31.89 -27.49 -1.76
CA PRO A 132 -31.36 -26.20 -2.14
C PRO A 132 -30.03 -25.90 -1.43
N LEU A 133 -29.08 -25.31 -2.16
CA LEU A 133 -27.91 -24.62 -1.61
C LEU A 133 -28.27 -23.15 -1.45
N ALA A 134 -28.29 -22.69 -0.22
CA ALA A 134 -28.63 -21.31 0.10
C ALA A 134 -27.37 -20.51 0.51
N LEU A 135 -27.28 -19.26 0.04
CA LEU A 135 -26.30 -18.27 0.41
C LEU A 135 -27.05 -16.97 0.73
N ASP A 136 -26.84 -16.42 1.91
CA ASP A 136 -27.48 -15.16 2.36
C ASP A 136 -29.02 -15.15 2.19
N GLY A 137 -29.67 -16.30 2.46
CA GLY A 137 -31.11 -16.43 2.34
C GLY A 137 -31.63 -16.62 0.90
N ARG A 138 -30.76 -16.63 -0.09
CA ARG A 138 -31.10 -16.88 -1.50
C ARG A 138 -30.62 -18.26 -1.92
N THR A 139 -31.43 -18.98 -2.74
CA THR A 139 -31.00 -20.23 -3.31
C THR A 139 -30.07 -19.98 -4.50
N VAL A 140 -28.79 -20.35 -4.33
CA VAL A 140 -27.73 -20.16 -5.34
C VAL A 140 -27.38 -21.43 -6.09
N GLY A 141 -28.02 -22.56 -5.70
CA GLY A 141 -27.76 -23.85 -6.33
C GLY A 141 -28.55 -24.97 -5.72
N ALA A 142 -28.22 -26.19 -6.06
CA ALA A 142 -28.81 -27.39 -5.51
C ALA A 142 -27.77 -28.50 -5.35
N LEU A 143 -27.90 -29.27 -4.26
CA LEU A 143 -27.16 -30.49 -3.98
C LEU A 143 -28.06 -31.69 -4.27
N GLY A 144 -27.67 -32.57 -5.19
CA GLY A 144 -28.38 -33.75 -5.62
C GLY A 144 -27.70 -35.06 -5.20
N LEU A 145 -28.44 -36.02 -4.71
CA LEU A 145 -27.95 -37.35 -4.33
C LEU A 145 -28.82 -38.42 -5.00
N ALA A 146 -28.22 -39.22 -5.87
CA ALA A 146 -28.81 -40.43 -6.42
C ALA A 146 -28.44 -41.64 -5.55
N LEU A 147 -29.41 -42.42 -5.16
CA LEU A 147 -29.27 -43.56 -4.27
C LEU A 147 -29.88 -44.84 -4.92
N PRO A 148 -29.39 -46.02 -4.60
CA PRO A 148 -30.09 -47.26 -4.95
C PRO A 148 -31.54 -47.23 -4.43
N TYR A 149 -32.49 -47.68 -5.26
CA TYR A 149 -33.90 -47.76 -4.86
C TYR A 149 -34.08 -48.72 -3.68
N ASP A 150 -34.71 -48.22 -2.63
CA ASP A 150 -35.08 -49.01 -1.45
C ASP A 150 -36.47 -48.54 -0.99
N PRO A 151 -37.48 -49.41 -1.06
CA PRO A 151 -38.84 -49.05 -0.67
C PRO A 151 -39.00 -48.77 0.83
N ALA A 152 -38.06 -49.23 1.66
CA ALA A 152 -38.07 -49.01 3.11
C ALA A 152 -37.25 -47.78 3.56
N ARG A 153 -36.70 -46.99 2.63
CA ARG A 153 -35.83 -45.85 2.92
C ARG A 153 -36.59 -44.69 3.56
N ASP A 154 -36.06 -44.19 4.67
CA ASP A 154 -36.51 -42.95 5.30
C ASP A 154 -35.94 -41.73 4.55
N PHE A 155 -36.71 -41.24 3.58
CA PHE A 155 -36.36 -40.05 2.81
C PHE A 155 -36.40 -38.74 3.63
N ALA A 156 -37.21 -38.66 4.68
CA ALA A 156 -37.29 -37.47 5.53
C ALA A 156 -35.96 -37.25 6.24
N ARG A 157 -35.37 -38.31 6.76
CA ARG A 157 -34.06 -38.31 7.39
C ARG A 157 -32.96 -37.99 6.41
N THR A 158 -32.89 -38.64 5.24
CA THR A 158 -31.92 -38.38 4.19
C THR A 158 -31.96 -36.91 3.75
N THR A 159 -33.16 -36.36 3.56
CA THR A 159 -33.37 -34.96 3.18
C THR A 159 -32.87 -34.00 4.27
N SER A 160 -33.13 -34.31 5.55
CA SER A 160 -32.69 -33.50 6.68
C SER A 160 -31.16 -33.47 6.76
N PHE A 161 -30.50 -34.59 6.59
CA PHE A 161 -29.04 -34.68 6.57
C PHE A 161 -28.44 -33.88 5.39
N LEU A 162 -28.98 -34.06 4.17
CA LEU A 162 -28.53 -33.29 3.01
C LEU A 162 -28.73 -31.78 3.18
N LYS A 163 -29.80 -31.33 3.83
CA LYS A 163 -30.01 -29.92 4.16
C LYS A 163 -28.94 -29.38 5.09
N VAL A 164 -28.50 -30.15 6.09
CA VAL A 164 -27.40 -29.75 6.97
C VAL A 164 -26.10 -29.60 6.17
N VAL A 165 -25.78 -30.56 5.31
CA VAL A 165 -24.61 -30.50 4.44
C VAL A 165 -24.70 -29.31 3.49
N ALA A 166 -25.85 -29.07 2.87
CA ALA A 166 -26.07 -27.91 1.99
C ALA A 166 -25.89 -26.58 2.75
N SER A 167 -26.32 -26.50 4.02
CA SER A 167 -26.11 -25.35 4.87
C SER A 167 -24.63 -25.10 5.17
N LEU A 168 -23.87 -26.17 5.51
CA LEU A 168 -22.43 -26.08 5.74
C LEU A 168 -21.68 -25.63 4.48
N LEU A 169 -22.04 -26.15 3.31
CA LEU A 169 -21.48 -25.72 2.03
C LEU A 169 -21.82 -24.26 1.72
N GLY A 170 -23.05 -23.81 2.00
CA GLY A 170 -23.47 -22.44 1.87
C GLY A 170 -22.63 -21.49 2.75
N GLN A 171 -22.37 -21.87 4.00
CA GLN A 171 -21.49 -21.10 4.89
C GLN A 171 -20.05 -21.05 4.39
N ALA A 172 -19.50 -22.16 3.90
CA ALA A 172 -18.16 -22.19 3.31
C ALA A 172 -18.06 -21.30 2.06
N MET A 173 -19.11 -21.26 1.22
CA MET A 173 -19.20 -20.32 0.09
C MET A 173 -19.20 -18.86 0.56
N HIS A 174 -19.97 -18.55 1.59
CA HIS A 174 -20.05 -17.19 2.13
C HIS A 174 -18.70 -16.70 2.62
N VAL A 175 -18.02 -17.50 3.44
CA VAL A 175 -16.67 -17.19 3.95
C VAL A 175 -15.67 -17.03 2.79
N GLY A 176 -15.71 -17.92 1.80
CA GLY A 176 -14.83 -17.84 0.62
C GLY A 176 -15.03 -16.53 -0.15
N ARG A 177 -16.28 -16.10 -0.40
CA ARG A 177 -16.58 -14.83 -1.07
C ARG A 177 -16.13 -13.60 -0.27
N LEU A 178 -16.31 -13.63 1.05
CA LEU A 178 -15.83 -12.52 1.91
C LEU A 178 -14.31 -12.39 1.84
N ILE A 179 -13.57 -13.49 1.91
CA ILE A 179 -12.10 -13.50 1.80
C ILE A 179 -11.66 -12.98 0.43
N GLU A 180 -12.30 -13.41 -0.66
CA GLU A 180 -11.99 -12.95 -2.02
C GLU A 180 -12.26 -11.43 -2.17
N ALA A 181 -13.42 -10.96 -1.72
CA ALA A 181 -13.77 -9.54 -1.77
C ALA A 181 -12.81 -8.65 -0.94
N GLU A 182 -12.43 -9.11 0.26
CA GLU A 182 -11.45 -8.42 1.09
C GLU A 182 -10.07 -8.39 0.42
N HIS A 183 -9.66 -9.51 -0.18
CA HIS A 183 -8.39 -9.59 -0.90
C HIS A 183 -8.35 -8.65 -2.11
N GLU A 184 -9.40 -8.59 -2.92
CA GLU A 184 -9.52 -7.66 -4.05
C GLU A 184 -9.49 -6.19 -3.56
N SER A 185 -10.23 -5.88 -2.50
CA SER A 185 -10.23 -4.54 -1.91
C SER A 185 -8.83 -4.12 -1.43
N LEU A 186 -8.11 -5.02 -0.75
CA LEU A 186 -6.73 -4.77 -0.29
C LEU A 186 -5.75 -4.62 -1.47
N LEU A 187 -5.94 -5.37 -2.56
CA LEU A 187 -5.12 -5.22 -3.77
C LEU A 187 -5.36 -3.87 -4.43
N ASP A 188 -6.61 -3.42 -4.55
CA ASP A 188 -6.95 -2.12 -5.14
C ASP A 188 -6.43 -0.96 -4.27
N GLU A 189 -6.58 -1.04 -2.95
CA GLU A 189 -6.01 -0.06 -2.03
C GLU A 189 -4.48 -0.01 -2.15
N ASN A 190 -3.82 -1.16 -2.19
CA ASN A 190 -2.37 -1.24 -2.35
C ASN A 190 -1.90 -0.63 -3.68
N LEU A 191 -2.63 -0.89 -4.77
CA LEU A 191 -2.35 -0.28 -6.08
C LEU A 191 -2.55 1.24 -6.06
N LYS A 192 -3.60 1.72 -5.40
CA LYS A 192 -3.86 3.15 -5.23
C LYS A 192 -2.74 3.82 -4.43
N LEU A 193 -2.38 3.27 -3.28
CA LEU A 193 -1.29 3.78 -2.44
C LEU A 193 0.06 3.80 -3.19
N LYS A 194 0.36 2.76 -3.98
CA LYS A 194 1.57 2.73 -4.83
C LYS A 194 1.56 3.82 -5.90
N ARG A 195 0.40 4.11 -6.52
CA ARG A 195 0.28 5.20 -7.51
C ARG A 195 0.47 6.57 -6.87
N GLU A 196 -0.12 6.79 -5.69
CA GLU A 196 0.05 8.02 -4.91
C GLU A 196 1.51 8.23 -4.50
N LEU A 197 2.19 7.18 -4.02
CA LEU A 197 3.62 7.23 -3.69
C LEU A 197 4.47 7.53 -4.94
N LYS A 198 4.21 6.87 -6.07
CA LYS A 198 4.92 7.15 -7.32
C LYS A 198 4.72 8.61 -7.77
N GLY A 199 3.47 9.10 -7.71
CA GLY A 199 3.17 10.49 -8.02
C GLY A 199 3.92 11.46 -7.09
N ARG A 200 3.96 11.18 -5.77
CA ARG A 200 4.62 12.02 -4.79
C ARG A 200 6.14 12.13 -5.00
N TYR A 201 6.79 11.07 -5.45
CA TYR A 201 8.24 10.99 -5.63
C TYR A 201 8.68 11.02 -7.11
N ASP A 202 7.82 11.48 -8.02
CA ASP A 202 8.22 11.82 -9.38
C ASP A 202 9.25 12.96 -9.32
N LEU A 203 10.28 12.90 -10.16
CA LEU A 203 11.30 13.94 -10.31
C LEU A 203 10.69 15.34 -10.53
N LYS A 204 9.54 15.39 -11.20
CA LYS A 204 8.79 16.64 -11.46
C LYS A 204 8.25 17.31 -10.20
N ASN A 205 8.11 16.54 -9.12
CA ASN A 205 7.56 17.02 -7.85
C ASN A 205 8.63 17.37 -6.82
N ILE A 206 9.91 17.15 -7.14
CA ILE A 206 11.02 17.68 -6.33
C ILE A 206 11.17 19.15 -6.65
N VAL A 207 10.97 19.99 -5.62
CA VAL A 207 10.99 21.45 -5.76
C VAL A 207 12.41 21.96 -6.00
N GLY A 208 12.64 22.61 -7.14
CA GLY A 208 13.90 23.25 -7.51
C GLY A 208 14.08 23.33 -9.03
N HIS A 209 14.53 24.50 -9.51
CA HIS A 209 14.76 24.77 -10.94
C HIS A 209 16.14 25.37 -11.23
N SER A 210 16.99 25.49 -10.20
CA SER A 210 18.36 25.99 -10.36
C SER A 210 19.20 25.06 -11.26
N GLY A 211 20.29 25.59 -11.85
CA GLY A 211 21.22 24.82 -12.68
C GLY A 211 21.69 23.53 -12.00
N PRO A 212 22.25 23.60 -10.78
CA PRO A 212 22.69 22.40 -10.05
C PRO A 212 21.59 21.34 -9.83
N MET A 213 20.32 21.76 -9.64
CA MET A 213 19.21 20.83 -9.50
C MET A 213 18.82 20.17 -10.82
N LYS A 214 18.91 20.88 -11.95
CA LYS A 214 18.68 20.30 -13.28
C LYS A 214 19.71 19.22 -13.61
N GLU A 215 20.99 19.49 -13.36
CA GLU A 215 22.07 18.49 -13.53
C GLU A 215 21.83 17.26 -12.66
N LEU A 216 21.37 17.45 -11.42
CA LEU A 216 21.01 16.35 -10.53
C LEU A 216 19.84 15.53 -11.10
N TYR A 217 18.81 16.17 -11.64
CA TYR A 217 17.67 15.45 -12.24
C TYR A 217 18.10 14.64 -13.47
N GLU A 218 19.00 15.17 -14.29
CA GLU A 218 19.56 14.44 -15.43
C GLU A 218 20.34 13.21 -14.97
N GLN A 219 21.19 13.33 -13.96
CA GLN A 219 21.92 12.20 -13.37
C GLN A 219 20.97 11.14 -12.81
N VAL A 220 19.92 11.55 -12.07
CA VAL A 220 18.91 10.62 -11.54
C VAL A 220 18.18 9.92 -12.68
N ALA A 221 17.76 10.65 -13.71
CA ALA A 221 17.07 10.07 -14.88
C ALA A 221 17.95 9.05 -15.63
N GLN A 222 19.26 9.33 -15.72
CA GLN A 222 20.23 8.45 -16.39
C GLN A 222 20.45 7.15 -15.61
N VAL A 223 20.56 7.19 -14.26
CA VAL A 223 20.92 6.03 -13.44
C VAL A 223 19.72 5.28 -12.89
N ALA A 224 18.53 5.91 -12.77
CA ALA A 224 17.34 5.26 -12.22
C ALA A 224 16.96 3.96 -12.97
N PRO A 225 16.99 3.87 -14.32
CA PRO A 225 16.67 2.64 -15.03
C PRO A 225 17.71 1.52 -14.88
N ARG A 226 18.88 1.82 -14.33
CA ARG A 226 19.99 0.87 -14.21
C ARG A 226 19.99 0.21 -12.83
N ASP A 227 20.43 -1.03 -12.75
CA ASP A 227 20.59 -1.77 -11.48
C ASP A 227 21.99 -1.56 -10.88
N ALA A 228 22.38 -0.28 -10.79
CA ALA A 228 23.68 0.11 -10.23
C ALA A 228 23.55 0.61 -8.80
N THR A 229 24.57 0.40 -7.98
CA THR A 229 24.71 1.04 -6.67
C THR A 229 24.86 2.55 -6.84
N VAL A 230 24.11 3.33 -6.07
CA VAL A 230 24.16 4.79 -6.11
C VAL A 230 24.55 5.31 -4.73
N LEU A 231 25.57 6.18 -4.70
CA LEU A 231 26.01 6.92 -3.52
C LEU A 231 25.56 8.37 -3.61
N ILE A 232 24.67 8.80 -2.70
CA ILE A 232 24.18 10.18 -2.64
C ILE A 232 25.00 10.92 -1.58
N ARG A 233 25.77 11.93 -1.99
CA ARG A 233 26.61 12.75 -1.11
C ARG A 233 26.00 14.14 -0.97
N GLY A 234 26.05 14.70 0.24
CA GLY A 234 25.58 16.06 0.48
C GLY A 234 25.29 16.30 1.95
N GLU A 235 25.23 17.57 2.32
CA GLU A 235 25.01 18.00 3.70
C GLU A 235 23.69 17.49 4.27
N SER A 236 23.60 17.49 5.61
CA SER A 236 22.35 17.15 6.28
C SER A 236 21.24 18.12 5.88
N GLY A 237 20.03 17.60 5.71
CA GLY A 237 18.85 18.40 5.36
C GLY A 237 18.76 18.87 3.90
N THR A 238 19.63 18.41 3.00
CA THR A 238 19.58 18.79 1.57
C THR A 238 18.47 18.08 0.79
N GLY A 239 17.93 16.95 1.29
CA GLY A 239 16.89 16.16 0.63
C GLY A 239 17.39 14.86 -0.01
N LYS A 240 18.50 14.28 0.45
CA LYS A 240 19.07 12.99 -0.05
C LYS A 240 18.05 11.87 -0.10
N GLU A 241 17.15 11.79 0.88
CA GLU A 241 16.08 10.79 0.93
C GLU A 241 15.09 10.93 -0.24
N LEU A 242 14.72 12.15 -0.62
CA LEU A 242 13.83 12.39 -1.76
C LEU A 242 14.46 11.89 -3.08
N VAL A 243 15.77 12.08 -3.22
CA VAL A 243 16.52 11.56 -4.39
C VAL A 243 16.54 10.02 -4.38
N ALA A 244 16.72 9.39 -3.21
CA ALA A 244 16.67 7.93 -3.10
C ALA A 244 15.27 7.37 -3.48
N HIS A 245 14.22 8.02 -3.04
CA HIS A 245 12.86 7.68 -3.47
C HIS A 245 12.68 7.87 -4.99
N ALA A 246 13.15 8.99 -5.54
CA ALA A 246 13.06 9.25 -6.98
C ALA A 246 13.82 8.19 -7.80
N LEU A 247 15.00 7.75 -7.34
CA LEU A 247 15.75 6.66 -7.95
C LEU A 247 14.96 5.34 -7.97
N HIS A 248 14.28 5.02 -6.88
CA HIS A 248 13.48 3.80 -6.78
C HIS A 248 12.24 3.86 -7.67
N TYR A 249 11.42 4.92 -7.54
CA TYR A 249 10.13 5.01 -8.25
C TYR A 249 10.26 5.25 -9.77
N ASN A 250 11.43 5.70 -10.24
CA ASN A 250 11.75 5.81 -11.66
C ASN A 250 12.60 4.61 -12.17
N SER A 251 12.67 3.50 -11.41
CA SER A 251 13.41 2.29 -11.76
C SER A 251 12.48 1.14 -12.18
N PRO A 252 13.02 0.06 -12.78
CA PRO A 252 12.28 -1.18 -13.01
C PRO A 252 11.75 -1.83 -11.73
N ARG A 253 12.33 -1.48 -10.57
CA ARG A 253 11.93 -1.98 -9.24
C ARG A 253 10.88 -1.10 -8.54
N ALA A 254 10.25 -0.12 -9.24
CA ALA A 254 9.27 0.82 -8.66
C ALA A 254 8.05 0.15 -7.98
N GLY A 255 7.66 -1.06 -8.44
CA GLY A 255 6.58 -1.85 -7.82
C GLY A 255 7.01 -2.77 -6.69
N LYS A 256 8.32 -2.83 -6.40
CA LYS A 256 8.93 -3.70 -5.39
C LYS A 256 9.15 -2.94 -4.07
N PRO A 257 9.55 -3.62 -2.97
CA PRO A 257 9.80 -2.95 -1.71
C PRO A 257 10.88 -1.87 -1.79
N PHE A 258 10.64 -0.73 -1.14
CA PHE A 258 11.65 0.27 -0.81
C PHE A 258 11.85 0.24 0.71
N VAL A 259 13.00 -0.26 1.15
CA VAL A 259 13.31 -0.40 2.57
C VAL A 259 14.37 0.63 2.95
N ARG A 260 14.05 1.45 3.95
CA ARG A 260 14.96 2.49 4.48
C ARG A 260 15.56 2.05 5.81
N VAL A 261 16.84 2.34 5.99
CA VAL A 261 17.57 2.20 7.25
C VAL A 261 18.41 3.45 7.49
N SER A 262 18.28 4.05 8.68
CA SER A 262 19.16 5.14 9.11
C SER A 262 20.26 4.59 10.01
N CYS A 263 21.50 4.66 9.55
CA CYS A 263 22.65 4.12 10.27
C CYS A 263 23.07 5.00 11.46
N ALA A 264 22.69 6.25 11.49
CA ALA A 264 23.00 7.18 12.58
C ALA A 264 22.00 7.14 13.75
N ALA A 265 20.79 6.60 13.53
CA ALA A 265 19.69 6.70 14.49
C ALA A 265 19.70 5.60 15.57
N LEU A 266 20.47 4.53 15.39
CA LEU A 266 20.45 3.35 16.25
C LEU A 266 21.85 3.05 16.83
N PRO A 267 21.94 2.47 18.05
CA PRO A 267 23.17 1.89 18.57
C PRO A 267 23.70 0.79 17.63
N GLU A 268 25.02 0.60 17.61
CA GLU A 268 25.71 -0.33 16.70
C GLU A 268 25.13 -1.75 16.71
N SER A 269 24.88 -2.32 17.90
CA SER A 269 24.30 -3.66 18.03
C SER A 269 22.89 -3.78 17.46
N LEU A 270 22.11 -2.69 17.52
CA LEU A 270 20.76 -2.66 16.97
C LEU A 270 20.79 -2.49 15.44
N ILE A 271 21.72 -1.71 14.90
CA ILE A 271 21.89 -1.57 13.44
C ILE A 271 22.18 -2.93 12.81
N GLU A 272 23.09 -3.70 13.41
CA GLU A 272 23.46 -5.01 12.88
C GLU A 272 22.26 -5.97 12.89
N SER A 273 21.52 -6.03 14.00
CA SER A 273 20.32 -6.86 14.11
C SER A 273 19.18 -6.40 13.19
N GLU A 274 19.02 -5.11 12.96
CA GLU A 274 18.06 -4.59 11.99
C GLU A 274 18.44 -4.92 10.55
N LEU A 275 19.70 -4.75 10.17
CA LEU A 275 20.16 -5.01 8.80
C LEU A 275 20.08 -6.49 8.44
N PHE A 276 20.66 -7.37 9.29
CA PHE A 276 20.84 -8.78 8.97
C PHE A 276 19.79 -9.71 9.59
N GLY A 277 19.01 -9.21 10.57
CA GLY A 277 18.09 -10.06 11.32
C GLY A 277 18.82 -10.99 12.31
N TYR A 278 18.08 -11.83 13.02
CA TYR A 278 18.64 -12.75 14.00
C TYR A 278 17.82 -14.02 14.13
N GLU A 279 18.53 -15.09 14.54
CA GLU A 279 17.93 -16.37 14.93
C GLU A 279 17.61 -16.38 16.43
N PRO A 280 16.70 -17.25 16.90
CA PRO A 280 16.44 -17.40 18.33
C PRO A 280 17.72 -17.75 19.08
N GLY A 281 17.98 -17.04 20.21
CA GLY A 281 19.18 -17.24 21.03
C GLY A 281 20.42 -16.44 20.58
N ALA A 282 20.34 -15.60 19.57
CA ALA A 282 21.46 -14.75 19.14
C ALA A 282 21.95 -13.77 20.23
N PHE A 283 21.05 -13.34 21.11
CA PHE A 283 21.31 -12.51 22.29
C PHE A 283 20.21 -12.73 23.36
N THR A 284 20.38 -12.19 24.56
CA THR A 284 19.54 -12.47 25.75
C THR A 284 18.04 -12.34 25.53
N ASP A 285 17.59 -11.43 24.65
CA ASP A 285 16.17 -11.16 24.36
C ASP A 285 15.69 -11.74 23.02
N ALA A 286 16.53 -12.47 22.28
CA ALA A 286 16.19 -13.07 21.00
C ALA A 286 15.35 -14.36 21.17
N ARG A 287 14.06 -14.21 21.50
CA ARG A 287 13.14 -15.36 21.71
C ARG A 287 12.57 -15.94 20.41
N THR A 288 12.44 -15.11 19.38
CA THR A 288 11.88 -15.49 18.07
C THR A 288 12.78 -15.02 16.95
N GLN A 289 12.74 -15.70 15.81
CA GLN A 289 13.45 -15.28 14.61
C GLN A 289 12.91 -13.92 14.11
N LYS A 290 13.81 -13.02 13.70
CA LYS A 290 13.46 -11.75 13.04
C LYS A 290 14.18 -11.63 11.71
N LYS A 291 13.41 -11.35 10.65
CA LYS A 291 13.96 -11.02 9.33
C LYS A 291 14.66 -9.67 9.34
N GLY A 292 15.83 -9.60 8.70
CA GLY A 292 16.57 -8.37 8.52
C GLY A 292 16.04 -7.49 7.37
N ARG A 293 16.53 -6.25 7.32
CA ARG A 293 16.19 -5.28 6.28
C ARG A 293 16.64 -5.73 4.89
N PHE A 294 17.73 -6.48 4.79
CA PHE A 294 18.16 -7.09 3.55
C PHE A 294 17.12 -8.07 3.00
N GLU A 295 16.56 -8.94 3.84
CA GLU A 295 15.50 -9.86 3.43
C GLU A 295 14.20 -9.12 3.04
N LEU A 296 13.83 -8.06 3.80
CA LEU A 296 12.64 -7.28 3.51
C LEU A 296 12.76 -6.47 2.21
N ALA A 297 14.00 -6.16 1.80
CA ALA A 297 14.30 -5.45 0.56
C ALA A 297 14.48 -6.37 -0.65
N ASP A 298 14.34 -7.69 -0.49
CA ASP A 298 14.55 -8.64 -1.58
C ASP A 298 13.74 -8.29 -2.82
N LYS A 299 14.40 -8.36 -3.99
CA LYS A 299 13.90 -7.93 -5.32
C LYS A 299 13.55 -6.43 -5.41
N GLY A 300 13.79 -5.66 -4.34
CA GLY A 300 13.49 -4.24 -4.22
C GLY A 300 14.73 -3.35 -4.15
N THR A 301 14.61 -2.27 -3.40
CA THR A 301 15.68 -1.29 -3.16
C THR A 301 15.91 -1.13 -1.66
N LEU A 302 17.14 -1.26 -1.23
CA LEU A 302 17.58 -0.91 0.13
C LEU A 302 18.22 0.48 0.11
N PHE A 303 17.72 1.39 0.94
CA PHE A 303 18.29 2.71 1.14
C PHE A 303 18.97 2.79 2.50
N LEU A 304 20.30 2.98 2.50
CA LEU A 304 21.12 3.18 3.69
C LEU A 304 21.42 4.67 3.86
N ASP A 305 20.80 5.30 4.84
CA ASP A 305 21.05 6.70 5.17
C ASP A 305 22.19 6.82 6.18
N GLU A 306 23.11 7.75 5.94
CA GLU A 306 24.32 8.00 6.73
C GLU A 306 25.23 6.76 6.85
N VAL A 307 25.56 6.14 5.72
CA VAL A 307 26.40 4.94 5.65
C VAL A 307 27.80 5.13 6.25
N GLY A 308 28.30 6.37 6.31
CA GLY A 308 29.56 6.73 6.94
C GLY A 308 29.58 6.57 8.47
N ASP A 309 28.45 6.27 9.11
CA ASP A 309 28.32 6.02 10.56
C ASP A 309 28.39 4.53 10.93
N LEU A 310 28.50 3.63 9.95
CA LEU A 310 28.58 2.20 10.19
C LEU A 310 29.89 1.83 10.90
N SER A 311 29.81 0.91 11.87
CA SER A 311 30.98 0.34 12.53
C SER A 311 31.80 -0.53 11.58
N ALA A 312 33.08 -0.75 11.92
CA ALA A 312 33.98 -1.58 11.12
C ALA A 312 33.45 -3.01 10.93
N ALA A 313 32.80 -3.59 11.95
CA ALA A 313 32.21 -4.92 11.88
C ALA A 313 31.03 -4.97 10.88
N THR A 314 30.14 -3.99 10.95
CA THR A 314 29.00 -3.87 10.04
C THR A 314 29.44 -3.59 8.61
N GLN A 315 30.53 -2.79 8.42
CA GLN A 315 31.11 -2.54 7.10
C GLN A 315 31.60 -3.84 6.42
N VAL A 316 32.23 -4.75 7.17
CA VAL A 316 32.67 -6.06 6.65
C VAL A 316 31.49 -6.91 6.18
N LYS A 317 30.43 -6.99 7.01
CA LYS A 317 29.22 -7.75 6.64
C LYS A 317 28.51 -7.13 5.43
N LEU A 318 28.41 -5.80 5.38
CA LEU A 318 27.83 -5.09 4.24
C LEU A 318 28.59 -5.36 2.95
N LEU A 319 29.93 -5.35 3.00
CA LEU A 319 30.78 -5.66 1.85
C LEU A 319 30.50 -7.07 1.33
N ARG A 320 30.41 -8.06 2.23
CA ARG A 320 30.09 -9.45 1.85
C ARG A 320 28.77 -9.55 1.11
N VAL A 321 27.70 -8.89 1.63
CA VAL A 321 26.39 -8.88 0.94
C VAL A 321 26.48 -8.25 -0.44
N LEU A 322 27.26 -7.17 -0.61
CA LEU A 322 27.40 -6.50 -1.90
C LEU A 322 28.21 -7.30 -2.93
N GLN A 323 29.10 -8.19 -2.48
CA GLN A 323 29.93 -9.01 -3.35
C GLN A 323 29.26 -10.35 -3.69
N GLU A 324 28.77 -11.05 -2.65
CA GLU A 324 28.28 -12.42 -2.74
C GLU A 324 26.77 -12.52 -2.93
N ARG A 325 26.02 -11.41 -2.67
CA ARG A 325 24.55 -11.40 -2.65
C ARG A 325 23.93 -12.33 -1.60
N GLU A 326 24.73 -12.64 -0.58
CA GLU A 326 24.36 -13.55 0.51
C GLU A 326 24.85 -13.03 1.85
N PHE A 327 24.14 -13.40 2.92
CA PHE A 327 24.54 -13.11 4.29
C PHE A 327 23.97 -14.14 5.26
N GLU A 328 24.47 -14.15 6.49
CA GLU A 328 23.96 -14.95 7.59
C GLU A 328 23.29 -14.06 8.62
N ARG A 329 22.18 -14.53 9.19
CA ARG A 329 21.53 -13.85 10.32
C ARG A 329 22.42 -13.93 11.56
N LEU A 330 22.27 -12.99 12.49
CA LEU A 330 22.99 -13.03 13.77
C LEU A 330 22.64 -14.31 14.53
N GLY A 331 23.67 -15.03 14.99
CA GLY A 331 23.50 -16.32 15.67
C GLY A 331 23.10 -17.49 14.77
N GLY A 332 22.98 -17.28 13.46
CA GLY A 332 22.66 -18.32 12.47
C GLY A 332 23.86 -18.75 11.67
N THR A 333 23.75 -19.94 11.05
CA THR A 333 24.75 -20.51 10.14
C THR A 333 24.22 -20.71 8.72
N HIS A 334 22.97 -20.37 8.48
CA HIS A 334 22.33 -20.49 7.17
C HIS A 334 22.54 -19.23 6.35
N SER A 335 23.08 -19.40 5.13
CA SER A 335 23.20 -18.32 4.15
C SER A 335 21.83 -17.96 3.57
N VAL A 336 21.53 -16.67 3.52
CA VAL A 336 20.31 -16.09 2.94
C VAL A 336 20.71 -15.30 1.70
N SER A 337 20.27 -15.74 0.53
CA SER A 337 20.51 -15.05 -0.73
C SER A 337 19.49 -13.94 -0.97
N VAL A 338 19.93 -12.78 -1.47
CA VAL A 338 19.07 -11.60 -1.73
C VAL A 338 19.47 -10.90 -3.03
N ASP A 339 18.47 -10.47 -3.76
CA ASP A 339 18.63 -9.61 -4.94
C ASP A 339 18.13 -8.21 -4.65
N ILE A 340 19.03 -7.31 -4.27
CA ILE A 340 18.71 -5.94 -3.93
C ILE A 340 19.42 -4.94 -4.81
N ARG A 341 18.80 -3.79 -5.06
CA ARG A 341 19.46 -2.57 -5.50
C ARG A 341 19.82 -1.74 -4.29
N LEU A 342 21.09 -1.37 -4.14
CA LEU A 342 21.54 -0.52 -3.04
C LEU A 342 21.59 0.96 -3.46
N VAL A 343 21.01 1.81 -2.61
CA VAL A 343 21.20 3.27 -2.63
C VAL A 343 21.74 3.67 -1.26
N ALA A 344 22.90 4.28 -1.20
CA ALA A 344 23.53 4.75 0.03
C ALA A 344 23.56 6.27 0.07
N ALA A 345 23.44 6.87 1.26
CA ALA A 345 23.59 8.31 1.44
C ALA A 345 24.55 8.62 2.59
N THR A 346 25.26 9.73 2.49
CA THR A 346 26.13 10.22 3.56
C THR A 346 26.35 11.74 3.46
N ASN A 347 26.53 12.37 4.63
CA ASN A 347 27.01 13.74 4.76
C ASN A 347 28.50 13.79 5.09
N ARG A 348 29.14 12.65 5.37
CA ARG A 348 30.56 12.56 5.74
C ARG A 348 31.45 12.52 4.50
N ASP A 349 32.64 13.06 4.65
CA ASP A 349 33.74 12.86 3.72
C ASP A 349 34.32 11.45 3.95
N LEU A 350 33.94 10.50 3.07
CA LEU A 350 34.37 9.11 3.18
C LEU A 350 35.86 8.96 2.88
N GLU A 351 36.44 9.77 2.01
CA GLU A 351 37.85 9.79 1.68
C GLU A 351 38.69 10.19 2.91
N ALA A 352 38.26 11.24 3.62
CA ALA A 352 38.89 11.62 4.89
C ALA A 352 38.67 10.57 5.99
N ALA A 353 37.55 9.84 5.98
CA ALA A 353 37.26 8.75 6.91
C ALA A 353 38.17 7.52 6.62
N MET A 354 38.42 7.19 5.35
CA MET A 354 39.37 6.15 4.94
C MET A 354 40.79 6.48 5.40
N ALA A 355 41.26 7.70 5.17
CA ALA A 355 42.59 8.14 5.62
C ALA A 355 42.80 8.02 7.14
N LYS A 356 41.68 8.08 7.93
CA LYS A 356 41.69 7.87 9.38
C LYS A 356 41.42 6.43 9.82
N GLY A 357 41.32 5.49 8.89
CA GLY A 357 41.01 4.08 9.18
C GLY A 357 39.60 3.82 9.73
N LYS A 358 38.67 4.80 9.62
CA LYS A 358 37.29 4.69 10.10
C LYS A 358 36.34 4.12 9.05
N PHE A 359 36.71 4.14 7.78
CA PHE A 359 35.93 3.57 6.69
C PHE A 359 36.83 2.70 5.81
N ARG A 360 36.34 1.53 5.40
CA ARG A 360 37.11 0.60 4.60
C ARG A 360 37.15 1.03 3.14
N GLU A 361 38.31 0.90 2.54
CA GLU A 361 38.56 1.25 1.14
C GLU A 361 37.80 0.33 0.16
N ASP A 362 37.79 -0.98 0.46
CA ASP A 362 37.08 -1.98 -0.36
C ASP A 362 35.57 -1.73 -0.42
N LEU A 363 34.94 -1.37 0.71
CA LEU A 363 33.55 -0.99 0.77
C LEU A 363 33.28 0.32 0.01
N PHE A 364 34.17 1.32 0.15
CA PHE A 364 34.03 2.59 -0.57
C PHE A 364 33.93 2.36 -2.08
N TYR A 365 34.85 1.62 -2.69
CA TYR A 365 34.81 1.34 -4.12
C TYR A 365 33.56 0.56 -4.55
N ARG A 366 33.01 -0.29 -3.69
CA ARG A 366 31.77 -1.01 -3.99
C ARG A 366 30.52 -0.15 -3.89
N LEU A 367 30.54 0.90 -3.05
CA LEU A 367 29.47 1.89 -2.93
C LEU A 367 29.56 2.98 -3.99
N ASN A 368 30.76 3.41 -4.32
CA ASN A 368 31.06 4.54 -5.21
C ASN A 368 31.06 4.15 -6.70
N VAL A 369 30.00 3.43 -7.13
CA VAL A 369 29.81 3.05 -8.56
C VAL A 369 29.24 4.22 -9.34
N PHE A 370 28.21 4.88 -8.81
CA PHE A 370 27.64 6.11 -9.37
C PHE A 370 27.36 7.07 -8.22
N THR A 371 28.00 8.26 -8.26
CA THR A 371 27.83 9.25 -7.21
C THR A 371 26.96 10.40 -7.67
N ILE A 372 25.99 10.79 -6.84
CA ILE A 372 25.14 11.96 -7.01
C ILE A 372 25.45 12.95 -5.89
N PHE A 373 25.80 14.19 -6.26
CA PHE A 373 26.06 15.24 -5.30
C PHE A 373 24.82 16.12 -5.13
N MET A 374 24.27 16.13 -3.90
CA MET A 374 23.18 17.03 -3.53
C MET A 374 23.72 18.41 -3.23
N PRO A 375 23.38 19.46 -4.00
CA PRO A 375 23.87 20.81 -3.74
C PRO A 375 23.28 21.34 -2.41
N PRO A 376 24.11 22.00 -1.57
CA PRO A 376 23.59 22.69 -0.40
C PRO A 376 22.70 23.86 -0.82
N LEU A 377 21.80 24.30 0.06
CA LEU A 377 20.81 25.32 -0.29
C LEU A 377 21.43 26.67 -0.69
N ARG A 378 22.60 27.02 -0.11
CA ARG A 378 23.37 28.25 -0.46
C ARG A 378 23.87 28.28 -1.92
N ASP A 379 24.05 27.11 -2.56
CA ASP A 379 24.50 26.99 -3.95
C ASP A 379 23.31 26.92 -4.95
N ARG A 380 22.06 26.84 -4.43
CA ARG A 380 20.83 26.89 -5.20
C ARG A 380 19.84 27.95 -4.69
N ARG A 381 20.34 29.12 -4.36
CA ARG A 381 19.56 30.26 -3.82
C ARG A 381 18.31 30.61 -4.63
N PRO A 382 18.31 30.52 -6.00
CA PRO A 382 17.10 30.76 -6.78
C PRO A 382 15.92 29.82 -6.44
N ASP A 383 16.17 28.66 -5.80
CA ASP A 383 15.13 27.72 -5.39
C ASP A 383 14.48 28.09 -4.04
N ILE A 384 15.10 29.00 -3.25
CA ILE A 384 14.61 29.38 -1.91
C ILE A 384 13.19 29.98 -1.96
N PRO A 385 12.86 30.93 -2.85
CA PRO A 385 11.50 31.45 -2.93
C PRO A 385 10.48 30.37 -3.24
N LEU A 386 10.77 29.47 -4.18
CA LEU A 386 9.90 28.38 -4.57
C LEU A 386 9.68 27.37 -3.43
N LEU A 387 10.75 27.03 -2.69
CA LEU A 387 10.68 26.19 -1.51
C LEU A 387 9.87 26.87 -0.39
N ALA A 388 10.06 28.17 -0.18
CA ALA A 388 9.31 28.94 0.81
C ALA A 388 7.81 28.95 0.51
N ASP A 389 7.42 29.22 -0.73
CA ASP A 389 6.01 29.18 -1.16
C ASP A 389 5.41 27.79 -0.99
N HIS A 390 6.14 26.73 -1.38
CA HIS A 390 5.73 25.35 -1.19
C HIS A 390 5.48 25.01 0.31
N PHE A 391 6.39 25.43 1.20
CA PHE A 391 6.23 25.18 2.62
C PHE A 391 5.13 26.03 3.25
N VAL A 392 4.93 27.27 2.81
CA VAL A 392 3.79 28.10 3.24
C VAL A 392 2.47 27.40 2.90
N GLU A 393 2.29 26.96 1.66
CA GLU A 393 1.08 26.24 1.25
C GLU A 393 0.85 24.97 2.07
N LYS A 394 1.91 24.15 2.25
CA LYS A 394 1.90 22.94 3.05
C LYS A 394 1.45 23.19 4.49
N TYR A 395 2.05 24.17 5.17
CA TYR A 395 1.80 24.41 6.58
C TYR A 395 0.58 25.28 6.84
N ALA A 396 0.22 26.20 5.93
CA ALA A 396 -1.05 26.91 5.99
C ALA A 396 -2.23 25.93 5.95
N THR A 397 -2.19 24.95 5.05
CA THR A 397 -3.21 23.89 4.96
C THR A 397 -3.22 23.03 6.22
N ARG A 398 -2.05 22.57 6.71
CA ARG A 398 -1.92 21.71 7.88
C ARG A 398 -2.42 22.36 9.16
N HIS A 399 -2.10 23.64 9.37
CA HIS A 399 -2.46 24.40 10.56
C HIS A 399 -3.74 25.23 10.41
N ARG A 400 -4.45 25.08 9.25
CA ARG A 400 -5.70 25.81 8.93
C ARG A 400 -5.55 27.33 9.09
N LYS A 401 -4.39 27.86 8.66
CA LYS A 401 -4.08 29.29 8.64
C LYS A 401 -4.35 29.85 7.22
N ASP A 402 -4.81 31.10 7.11
CA ASP A 402 -5.02 31.76 5.81
C ASP A 402 -3.75 32.55 5.38
N VAL A 403 -2.58 31.88 5.39
CA VAL A 403 -1.33 32.45 4.90
C VAL A 403 -1.14 32.04 3.45
N ARG A 404 -1.07 33.01 2.53
CA ARG A 404 -1.08 32.74 1.08
C ARG A 404 0.22 33.06 0.37
N ARG A 405 1.09 33.89 0.95
CA ARG A 405 2.31 34.36 0.30
C ARG A 405 3.35 34.85 1.31
N VAL A 406 4.58 34.92 0.84
CA VAL A 406 5.69 35.53 1.56
C VAL A 406 5.94 36.95 1.01
N SER A 407 6.17 37.91 1.89
CA SER A 407 6.50 39.29 1.46
C SER A 407 7.91 39.37 0.87
N THR A 408 8.16 40.33 -0.03
CA THR A 408 9.46 40.53 -0.66
C THR A 408 10.59 40.72 0.37
N PRO A 409 10.44 41.55 1.42
CA PRO A 409 11.47 41.66 2.45
C PRO A 409 11.73 40.34 3.21
N ALA A 410 10.71 39.50 3.41
CA ALA A 410 10.93 38.19 4.01
C ALA A 410 11.70 37.25 3.07
N ILE A 411 11.41 37.27 1.76
CA ILE A 411 12.17 36.52 0.74
C ILE A 411 13.64 36.99 0.74
N ASP A 412 13.91 38.29 0.79
CA ASP A 412 15.27 38.84 0.80
C ASP A 412 16.06 38.34 2.02
N VAL A 413 15.42 38.29 3.20
CA VAL A 413 16.03 37.73 4.42
C VAL A 413 16.31 36.23 4.21
N LEU A 414 15.37 35.46 3.67
CA LEU A 414 15.56 34.03 3.43
C LEU A 414 16.67 33.75 2.41
N MET A 415 16.82 34.59 1.37
CA MET A 415 17.85 34.44 0.34
C MET A 415 19.24 34.86 0.83
N SER A 416 19.34 35.74 1.81
CA SER A 416 20.62 36.24 2.36
C SER A 416 21.26 35.26 3.35
N TYR A 417 20.49 34.36 3.94
CA TYR A 417 20.97 33.43 4.96
C TYR A 417 21.69 32.21 4.34
N HIS A 418 22.64 31.62 5.07
CA HIS A 418 23.51 30.53 4.58
C HIS A 418 22.92 29.13 4.69
N TRP A 419 21.87 28.96 5.48
CA TRP A 419 21.14 27.70 5.69
C TRP A 419 22.05 26.51 6.02
N PRO A 420 22.77 26.51 7.16
CA PRO A 420 23.61 25.37 7.54
C PRO A 420 22.83 24.07 7.68
N GLY A 421 21.56 24.12 8.08
CA GLY A 421 20.63 22.97 8.09
C GLY A 421 19.86 22.76 6.79
N ASN A 422 20.25 23.49 5.73
CA ASN A 422 19.69 23.38 4.38
C ASN A 422 18.15 23.46 4.33
N VAL A 423 17.49 22.60 3.54
CA VAL A 423 16.04 22.62 3.33
C VAL A 423 15.28 22.28 4.61
N ARG A 424 15.84 21.41 5.47
CA ARG A 424 15.19 21.07 6.75
C ARG A 424 15.10 22.28 7.69
N GLU A 425 16.13 23.10 7.73
CA GLU A 425 16.11 24.32 8.51
C GLU A 425 15.15 25.37 7.94
N LEU A 426 15.15 25.54 6.61
CA LEU A 426 14.19 26.40 5.91
C LEU A 426 12.74 25.95 6.17
N GLU A 427 12.45 24.66 6.07
CA GLU A 427 11.14 24.09 6.34
C GLU A 427 10.67 24.41 7.76
N ASN A 428 11.52 24.14 8.78
CA ASN A 428 11.20 24.43 10.17
C ASN A 428 10.99 25.93 10.42
N CYS A 429 11.80 26.77 9.76
CA CYS A 429 11.68 28.22 9.83
C CYS A 429 10.33 28.71 9.29
N ILE A 430 9.91 28.22 8.12
CA ILE A 430 8.63 28.60 7.52
C ILE A 430 7.45 28.03 8.33
N GLU A 431 7.52 26.79 8.82
CA GLU A 431 6.47 26.22 9.69
C GLU A 431 6.24 27.12 10.92
N ARG A 432 7.33 27.49 11.61
CA ARG A 432 7.26 28.42 12.76
C ARG A 432 6.65 29.77 12.37
N ALA A 433 7.08 30.34 11.24
CA ALA A 433 6.60 31.63 10.77
C ALA A 433 5.10 31.59 10.43
N VAL A 434 4.60 30.52 9.83
CA VAL A 434 3.16 30.29 9.56
C VAL A 434 2.37 30.21 10.87
N LEU A 435 2.90 29.54 11.90
CA LEU A 435 2.22 29.40 13.18
C LEU A 435 2.00 30.75 13.88
N VAL A 436 2.97 31.66 13.82
CA VAL A 436 2.91 32.98 14.46
C VAL A 436 2.29 34.07 13.57
N CYS A 437 2.04 33.77 12.30
CA CYS A 437 1.42 34.69 11.38
C CYS A 437 -0.10 34.68 11.56
N ASP A 438 -0.70 35.86 11.87
CA ASP A 438 -2.15 36.02 12.00
C ASP A 438 -2.82 36.65 10.76
N GLY A 439 -2.03 36.95 9.72
CA GLY A 439 -2.50 37.56 8.47
C GLY A 439 -2.30 36.69 7.25
N GLY A 440 -2.77 37.14 6.08
CA GLY A 440 -2.62 36.44 4.81
C GLY A 440 -1.22 36.48 4.19
N VAL A 441 -0.28 37.19 4.82
CA VAL A 441 1.07 37.44 4.29
C VAL A 441 2.12 37.20 5.37
N LEU A 442 3.10 36.37 5.08
CA LEU A 442 4.25 36.14 5.95
C LEU A 442 5.27 37.28 5.74
N HIS A 443 5.49 38.07 6.78
CA HIS A 443 6.45 39.18 6.78
C HIS A 443 7.75 38.79 7.47
N ALA A 444 8.83 39.61 7.25
CA ALA A 444 10.15 39.37 7.83
C ALA A 444 10.14 39.26 9.36
N HIS A 445 9.25 40.00 10.06
CA HIS A 445 9.14 39.93 11.52
C HIS A 445 8.52 38.63 12.06
N HIS A 446 7.89 37.82 11.22
CA HIS A 446 7.43 36.47 11.58
C HIS A 446 8.57 35.44 11.53
N LEU A 447 9.67 35.77 10.82
CA LEU A 447 10.82 34.89 10.76
C LEU A 447 11.61 34.91 12.08
N PRO A 448 12.32 33.84 12.43
CA PRO A 448 13.14 33.78 13.64
C PRO A 448 14.13 34.96 13.71
N PRO A 449 14.36 35.57 14.91
CA PRO A 449 15.31 36.66 15.08
C PRO A 449 16.73 36.32 14.62
N THR A 450 17.12 35.06 14.70
CA THR A 450 18.44 34.58 14.24
C THR A 450 18.71 34.84 12.76
N LEU A 451 17.66 34.91 11.93
CA LEU A 451 17.79 35.25 10.51
C LEU A 451 17.92 36.77 10.28
N GLN A 452 17.56 37.57 11.28
CA GLN A 452 17.51 39.01 11.19
C GLN A 452 18.78 39.68 11.76
N THR A 453 19.65 38.92 12.46
CA THR A 453 20.90 39.48 13.04
C THR A 453 22.01 39.51 12.01
N ALA A 454 22.65 40.68 11.88
CA ALA A 454 23.73 40.94 10.92
C ALA A 454 24.98 40.04 11.11
N GLU A 455 25.17 39.45 12.28
CA GLU A 455 26.31 38.58 12.60
C GLU A 455 26.26 37.23 11.87
N VAL A 456 25.05 36.71 11.56
CA VAL A 456 24.89 35.40 10.93
C VAL A 456 24.86 35.50 9.41
N SER A 457 24.48 36.64 8.85
CA SER A 457 24.45 36.89 7.40
C SER A 457 25.79 37.35 6.83
N GLY A 458 26.78 37.69 7.67
CA GLY A 458 28.05 38.27 7.23
C GLY A 458 27.88 39.65 6.54
N THR A 459 26.67 40.19 6.59
CA THR A 459 26.33 41.51 6.01
C THR A 459 26.23 42.53 7.14
N LEU A 460 27.21 43.44 7.19
CA LEU A 460 27.03 44.70 7.90
C LEU A 460 25.76 45.38 7.38
N PRO A 461 24.97 46.05 8.25
CA PRO A 461 23.78 46.76 7.80
C PRO A 461 24.16 47.76 6.73
N ARG A 462 23.88 47.46 5.47
CA ARG A 462 24.16 48.36 4.32
C ARG A 462 23.18 49.53 4.23
N GLN A 463 22.20 49.59 5.12
CA GLN A 463 21.16 50.61 5.11
C GLN A 463 21.10 51.33 6.47
N SER A 464 20.96 52.64 6.42
CA SER A 464 20.66 53.45 7.60
C SER A 464 19.28 53.10 8.15
N LEU A 465 19.03 53.34 9.45
CA LEU A 465 17.72 53.15 10.07
C LEU A 465 16.60 53.83 9.25
N GLY A 466 16.88 55.04 8.72
CA GLY A 466 15.94 55.74 7.86
C GLY A 466 15.59 54.98 6.57
N ALA A 467 16.59 54.39 5.90
CA ALA A 467 16.36 53.61 4.69
C ALA A 467 15.59 52.31 4.97
N ALA A 468 15.83 51.64 6.10
CA ALA A 468 15.10 50.48 6.51
C ALA A 468 13.61 50.77 6.82
N VAL A 469 13.34 51.87 7.53
CA VAL A 469 11.98 52.35 7.81
C VAL A 469 11.27 52.74 6.51
N GLU A 470 11.95 53.39 5.59
CA GLU A 470 11.39 53.76 4.28
C GLU A 470 11.05 52.55 3.42
N ALA A 471 11.90 51.52 3.41
CA ALA A 471 11.61 50.27 2.70
C ALA A 471 10.37 49.58 3.26
N TYR A 472 10.28 49.41 4.58
CA TYR A 472 9.13 48.82 5.25
C TYR A 472 7.84 49.60 5.00
N GLU A 473 7.89 50.91 5.09
CA GLU A 473 6.74 51.78 4.82
C GLU A 473 6.28 51.67 3.37
N LYS A 474 7.21 51.60 2.43
CA LYS A 474 6.93 51.42 1.00
C LYS A 474 6.20 50.08 0.73
N ASP A 475 6.63 48.99 1.37
CA ASP A 475 6.01 47.68 1.22
C ASP A 475 4.60 47.65 1.79
N LEU A 476 4.35 48.25 2.95
CA LEU A 476 3.01 48.36 3.52
C LEU A 476 2.05 49.11 2.58
N LEU A 477 2.54 50.20 1.96
CA LEU A 477 1.76 50.97 1.00
C LEU A 477 1.44 50.15 -0.26
N LEU A 478 2.43 49.44 -0.80
CA LEU A 478 2.25 48.58 -1.98
C LEU A 478 1.28 47.44 -1.73
N ASP A 479 1.39 46.75 -0.60
CA ASP A 479 0.52 45.65 -0.25
C ASP A 479 -0.93 46.08 -0.01
N SER A 480 -1.11 47.22 0.69
CA SER A 480 -2.43 47.79 0.87
C SER A 480 -3.10 48.20 -0.45
N LEU A 481 -2.32 48.70 -1.42
CA LEU A 481 -2.83 49.02 -2.77
C LEU A 481 -3.20 47.79 -3.56
N LYS A 482 -2.43 46.70 -3.47
CA LYS A 482 -2.73 45.43 -4.11
C LYS A 482 -4.04 44.88 -3.56
N ILE A 483 -4.21 44.81 -2.23
CA ILE A 483 -5.44 44.35 -1.55
C ILE A 483 -6.63 45.23 -1.92
N ALA A 484 -6.43 46.56 -1.98
CA ALA A 484 -7.49 47.52 -2.33
C ALA A 484 -7.73 47.66 -3.85
N ARG A 485 -7.00 46.90 -4.71
CA ARG A 485 -7.09 47.00 -6.18
C ARG A 485 -6.93 48.43 -6.70
N GLY A 486 -5.91 49.14 -6.18
CA GLY A 486 -5.64 50.51 -6.57
C GLY A 486 -6.56 51.60 -6.00
N ASN A 487 -7.52 51.25 -5.13
CA ASN A 487 -8.39 52.22 -4.47
C ASN A 487 -7.72 52.80 -3.25
N ARG A 488 -7.31 54.12 -3.34
CA ARG A 488 -6.55 54.79 -2.29
C ARG A 488 -7.29 54.94 -0.98
N ALA A 489 -8.62 55.24 -1.03
CA ALA A 489 -9.42 55.39 0.17
C ALA A 489 -9.59 54.06 0.93
N ARG A 490 -9.72 52.96 0.20
CA ARG A 490 -9.78 51.62 0.79
C ARG A 490 -8.43 51.19 1.36
N ALA A 491 -7.33 51.47 0.65
CA ALA A 491 -5.97 51.16 1.11
C ALA A 491 -5.62 51.96 2.38
N ALA A 492 -5.95 53.25 2.45
CA ALA A 492 -5.77 54.06 3.62
C ALA A 492 -6.50 53.54 4.85
N ARG A 493 -7.75 53.08 4.67
CA ARG A 493 -8.54 52.44 5.75
C ARG A 493 -7.90 51.14 6.26
N LEU A 494 -7.33 50.33 5.37
CA LEU A 494 -6.61 49.09 5.76
C LEU A 494 -5.40 49.41 6.65
N LEU A 495 -4.72 50.50 6.42
CA LEU A 495 -3.57 50.94 7.23
C LEU A 495 -3.96 51.90 8.37
N GLN A 496 -5.25 52.04 8.69
CA GLN A 496 -5.78 52.90 9.75
C GLN A 496 -5.25 54.35 9.64
N THR A 497 -5.11 54.87 8.42
CA THR A 497 -4.63 56.21 8.14
C THR A 497 -5.62 57.00 7.26
N THR A 498 -5.39 58.33 7.14
CA THR A 498 -6.22 59.14 6.28
C THR A 498 -5.77 59.06 4.80
N GLU A 499 -6.72 59.17 3.87
CA GLU A 499 -6.41 59.16 2.43
C GLU A 499 -5.40 60.27 2.04
N ARG A 500 -5.41 61.39 2.75
CA ARG A 500 -4.44 62.50 2.55
C ARG A 500 -3.04 62.07 2.90
N ILE A 501 -2.81 61.46 4.08
CA ILE A 501 -1.53 60.95 4.52
C ILE A 501 -1.05 59.82 3.59
N PHE A 502 -1.92 58.92 3.25
CA PHE A 502 -1.63 57.80 2.33
C PHE A 502 -1.21 58.31 0.95
N SER A 503 -1.91 59.25 0.36
CA SER A 503 -1.58 59.87 -0.93
C SER A 503 -0.26 60.63 -0.90
N TYR A 504 0.02 61.35 0.21
CA TYR A 504 1.29 62.03 0.40
C TYR A 504 2.46 61.06 0.39
N ARG A 505 2.34 59.92 1.10
CA ARG A 505 3.38 58.90 1.16
C ARG A 505 3.57 58.18 -0.17
N LEU A 506 2.47 57.90 -0.91
CA LEU A 506 2.57 57.33 -2.27
C LEU A 506 3.39 58.27 -3.18
N LYS A 507 3.11 59.58 -3.12
CA LYS A 507 3.85 60.59 -3.91
C LYS A 507 5.34 60.65 -3.50
N ARG A 508 5.64 60.57 -2.21
CA ARG A 508 7.01 60.56 -1.67
C ARG A 508 7.81 59.37 -2.20
N TYR A 509 7.19 58.18 -2.31
CA TYR A 509 7.83 56.95 -2.77
C TYR A 509 7.67 56.68 -4.27
N GLY A 510 7.08 57.58 -5.03
CA GLY A 510 6.87 57.43 -6.47
C GLY A 510 5.95 56.28 -6.85
N ILE A 511 4.99 55.89 -5.97
CA ILE A 511 4.08 54.77 -6.19
C ILE A 511 2.82 55.25 -6.90
N GLU A 512 2.57 54.73 -8.09
CA GLU A 512 1.35 55.02 -8.89
C GLU A 512 0.24 54.02 -8.57
N ALA A 513 -0.81 54.46 -7.89
CA ALA A 513 -1.94 53.64 -7.55
C ALA A 513 -2.68 53.07 -8.78
N ALA A 514 -2.58 53.74 -9.95
CA ALA A 514 -3.18 53.29 -11.20
C ALA A 514 -2.66 51.92 -11.69
N ARG A 515 -1.42 51.58 -11.40
CA ARG A 515 -0.78 50.28 -11.77
C ARG A 515 -1.41 49.06 -11.08
N PHE A 516 -2.20 49.29 -10.05
CA PHE A 516 -2.86 48.22 -9.26
C PHE A 516 -4.36 48.13 -9.51
N ARG A 517 -4.87 48.85 -10.49
CA ARG A 517 -6.27 48.68 -10.97
C ARG A 517 -6.32 47.48 -11.94
N PRO A 518 -7.37 46.64 -11.87
CA PRO A 518 -7.55 45.53 -12.79
C PRO A 518 -7.70 46.02 -14.25
#